data_d2523eab32ec701746b135357f08f418
#
_entry.id   d2523eab32ec701746b135357f08f418
#
_cell.length_a   1.000
_cell.length_b   1.000
_cell.length_c   1.000
_cell.angle_alpha   90.00
_cell.angle_beta   90.00
_cell.angle_gamma   90.00
#
_symmetry.space_group_name_H-M   'P 1'
#
loop_
_entity.id
_entity.type
_entity.pdbx_description
1 polymer ?
#
loop_
_entity_poly.entity_id
_entity_poly.type
_entity_poly.pdbx_seq_one_letter_code
_entity_poly.pdbx_strand_id
1 'polypeptide(L)'
;MSLVATRLQNWRIENPELDRNMTRPCEYGALDFFIEQTNAPSSIINPNLRDRAFASIGNTVQVPVINYDENVQVSNVRSCVIADDENTSALVTVVWATYAIGFTMVPAAYMNNEISYEHDFLRKMEKTCRALADKLDVGAVAALEANKTQVFKTLLNYTETGNVVQVPTQMATEILGDINPIMRANCYPEYIHIIANAGVDSLIRKLAQHGVYNDVNKRMEYDNKVLHYTNNVTDEAGKMGTMFAVADGNVGILTRVDREALRRTRANFHEWDVVRLPYIDLPVGSHYYTAVGDQSAIMGAATADLTCAVKEYFGFSVDVAYMVAYNSNPDTVANPIIKAEIAARNPNEPLGMPVYVTNASEFPAGGAGA
;
A
#
# COMPACT_ATOMS: atom_id res chain seq x y z
N MET A 1 -3.18 14.04 -28.67
CA MET A 1 -2.36 13.88 -27.47
C MET A 1 -2.51 15.19 -26.71
N SER A 2 -2.84 15.14 -25.42
CA SER A 2 -3.01 16.37 -24.64
C SER A 2 -1.66 17.06 -24.42
N LEU A 3 -1.67 18.36 -24.15
CA LEU A 3 -0.47 19.14 -23.82
C LEU A 3 0.29 18.49 -22.64
N VAL A 4 -0.43 18.00 -21.64
CA VAL A 4 0.12 17.32 -20.46
C VAL A 4 0.80 16.01 -20.86
N ALA A 5 0.17 15.19 -21.68
CA ALA A 5 0.76 13.93 -22.14
C ALA A 5 2.03 14.16 -22.97
N THR A 6 2.02 15.19 -23.84
CA THR A 6 3.21 15.56 -24.64
C THR A 6 4.34 16.03 -23.73
N ARG A 7 4.08 16.90 -22.75
CA ARG A 7 5.09 17.38 -21.80
C ARG A 7 5.62 16.27 -20.91
N LEU A 8 4.77 15.37 -20.43
CA LEU A 8 5.18 14.19 -19.68
C LEU A 8 6.08 13.27 -20.52
N GLN A 9 5.74 13.07 -21.79
CA GLN A 9 6.53 12.24 -22.68
C GLN A 9 7.91 12.88 -22.94
N ASN A 10 7.97 14.18 -23.18
CA ASN A 10 9.24 14.90 -23.35
C ASN A 10 10.07 14.80 -22.07
N TRP A 11 9.46 15.02 -20.90
CA TRP A 11 10.14 14.90 -19.63
C TRP A 11 10.72 13.49 -19.38
N ARG A 12 10.00 12.43 -19.75
CA ARG A 12 10.49 11.05 -19.67
C ARG A 12 11.69 10.82 -20.60
N ILE A 13 11.66 11.42 -21.79
CA ILE A 13 12.77 11.33 -22.76
C ILE A 13 14.01 12.06 -22.24
N GLU A 14 13.82 13.23 -21.64
CA GLU A 14 14.92 14.06 -21.11
C GLU A 14 15.49 13.51 -19.79
N ASN A 15 14.66 12.80 -19.01
CA ASN A 15 15.04 12.23 -17.72
C ASN A 15 14.73 10.73 -17.67
N PRO A 16 15.37 9.89 -18.51
CA PRO A 16 15.11 8.46 -18.58
C PRO A 16 15.45 7.73 -17.26
N GLU A 17 16.30 8.35 -16.44
CA GLU A 17 16.72 7.82 -15.16
C GLU A 17 15.63 7.89 -14.09
N LEU A 18 14.78 8.91 -14.14
CA LEU A 18 13.64 9.05 -13.23
C LEU A 18 12.55 7.99 -13.48
N ASP A 19 12.40 7.58 -14.73
CA ASP A 19 11.47 6.50 -15.11
C ASP A 19 12.00 5.12 -14.68
N ARG A 20 13.30 4.98 -14.49
CA ARG A 20 13.99 3.75 -14.08
C ARG A 20 14.15 3.57 -12.58
N ASN A 21 13.47 4.33 -11.77
CA ASN A 21 13.47 4.13 -10.32
C ASN A 21 14.79 4.49 -9.61
N MET A 22 15.63 5.31 -10.21
CA MET A 22 17.00 5.48 -9.76
C MET A 22 17.16 6.30 -8.50
N THR A 23 16.19 7.12 -8.15
CA THR A 23 16.26 7.93 -6.93
C THR A 23 14.87 8.20 -6.39
N ARG A 24 14.19 7.18 -5.91
CA ARG A 24 13.01 7.41 -5.08
C ARG A 24 13.50 7.87 -3.71
N PRO A 25 13.35 9.13 -3.33
CA PRO A 25 13.70 9.60 -1.98
C PRO A 25 12.74 9.04 -0.92
N CYS A 26 11.59 8.51 -1.37
CA CYS A 26 10.62 7.79 -0.55
C CYS A 26 10.24 6.51 -1.28
N GLU A 27 10.20 5.39 -0.57
CA GLU A 27 9.74 4.11 -1.10
C GLU A 27 8.26 3.95 -0.74
N TYR A 28 7.47 3.52 -1.72
CA TYR A 28 6.02 3.31 -1.62
C TYR A 28 5.72 1.81 -1.70
N GLY A 29 6.35 1.04 -0.82
CA GLY A 29 6.37 -0.42 -0.90
C GLY A 29 4.99 -1.06 -0.75
N ALA A 30 4.08 -0.47 0.01
CA ALA A 30 2.72 -0.99 0.14
C ALA A 30 1.93 -0.80 -1.17
N LEU A 31 2.02 0.37 -1.81
CA LEU A 31 1.41 0.61 -3.12
C LEU A 31 1.98 -0.31 -4.19
N ASP A 32 3.30 -0.40 -4.28
CA ASP A 32 3.99 -1.27 -5.24
C ASP A 32 3.57 -2.74 -5.07
N PHE A 33 3.45 -3.20 -3.83
CA PHE A 33 2.96 -4.53 -3.50
C PHE A 33 1.54 -4.77 -4.01
N PHE A 34 0.60 -3.87 -3.75
CA PHE A 34 -0.78 -4.00 -4.24
C PHE A 34 -0.85 -4.01 -5.78
N ILE A 35 -0.03 -3.21 -6.45
CA ILE A 35 0.05 -3.18 -7.92
C ILE A 35 0.60 -4.51 -8.45
N GLU A 36 1.66 -5.02 -7.82
CA GLU A 36 2.27 -6.30 -8.18
C GLU A 36 1.27 -7.45 -8.03
N GLN A 37 0.60 -7.54 -6.89
CA GLN A 37 -0.40 -8.56 -6.62
C GLN A 37 -1.60 -8.49 -7.59
N THR A 38 -1.97 -7.31 -8.02
CA THR A 38 -3.02 -7.13 -9.05
C THR A 38 -2.64 -7.74 -10.39
N ASN A 39 -1.38 -7.73 -10.73
CA ASN A 39 -0.85 -8.26 -12.00
C ASN A 39 -0.34 -9.71 -11.88
N ALA A 40 -0.29 -10.27 -10.69
CA ALA A 40 0.14 -11.65 -10.46
C ALA A 40 -0.86 -12.67 -11.02
N PRO A 41 -0.39 -13.84 -11.47
CA PRO A 41 -1.29 -14.93 -11.91
C PRO A 41 -2.22 -15.45 -10.80
N SER A 42 -1.80 -15.33 -9.55
CA SER A 42 -2.54 -15.69 -8.33
C SER A 42 -3.53 -14.63 -7.87
N SER A 43 -3.66 -13.51 -8.59
CA SER A 43 -4.46 -12.36 -8.18
C SER A 43 -5.93 -12.70 -7.90
N ILE A 44 -6.45 -12.19 -6.78
CA ILE A 44 -7.90 -12.20 -6.49
C ILE A 44 -8.69 -11.35 -7.48
N ILE A 45 -8.02 -10.44 -8.20
CA ILE A 45 -8.64 -9.56 -9.19
C ILE A 45 -8.72 -10.26 -10.54
N ASN A 46 -9.86 -10.87 -10.80
CA ASN A 46 -10.17 -11.46 -12.09
C ASN A 46 -10.28 -10.35 -13.19
N PRO A 47 -9.83 -10.58 -14.44
CA PRO A 47 -10.01 -9.65 -15.55
C PRO A 47 -11.45 -9.16 -15.74
N ASN A 48 -12.43 -10.04 -15.59
CA ASN A 48 -13.85 -9.68 -15.67
C ASN A 48 -14.26 -8.69 -14.55
N LEU A 49 -13.69 -8.82 -13.38
CA LEU A 49 -13.93 -7.87 -12.28
C LEU A 49 -13.32 -6.50 -12.61
N ARG A 50 -12.12 -6.48 -13.17
CA ARG A 50 -11.45 -5.25 -13.60
C ARG A 50 -12.31 -4.52 -14.65
N ASP A 51 -12.82 -5.22 -15.65
CA ASP A 51 -13.65 -4.65 -16.71
C ASP A 51 -14.99 -4.11 -16.17
N ARG A 52 -15.63 -4.85 -15.26
CA ARG A 52 -16.86 -4.40 -14.58
C ARG A 52 -16.61 -3.18 -13.69
N ALA A 53 -15.50 -3.17 -12.96
CA ALA A 53 -15.09 -2.04 -12.14
C ALA A 53 -14.85 -0.80 -13.00
N PHE A 54 -14.20 -0.97 -14.14
CA PHE A 54 -13.94 0.11 -15.11
C PHE A 54 -15.21 0.68 -15.74
N ALA A 55 -16.22 -0.18 -15.95
CA ALA A 55 -17.52 0.20 -16.54
C ALA A 55 -18.48 0.75 -15.49
N SER A 56 -18.19 0.66 -14.20
CA SER A 56 -19.10 1.07 -13.15
C SER A 56 -19.27 2.59 -13.09
N ILE A 57 -20.52 3.03 -13.00
CA ILE A 57 -20.90 4.42 -12.79
C ILE A 57 -21.37 4.53 -11.33
N GLY A 58 -20.71 5.37 -10.56
CA GLY A 58 -21.07 5.57 -9.15
C GLY A 58 -19.91 5.29 -8.20
N ASN A 59 -20.17 5.45 -6.91
CA ASN A 59 -19.13 5.41 -5.88
C ASN A 59 -18.89 4.00 -5.32
N THR A 60 -19.66 3.01 -5.75
CA THR A 60 -19.58 1.62 -5.28
C THR A 60 -19.69 0.63 -6.42
N VAL A 61 -18.98 -0.48 -6.28
CA VAL A 61 -19.09 -1.65 -7.16
C VAL A 61 -19.46 -2.85 -6.33
N GLN A 62 -20.42 -3.62 -6.78
CA GLN A 62 -20.78 -4.89 -6.15
C GLN A 62 -20.02 -6.02 -6.83
N VAL A 63 -19.29 -6.76 -6.02
CA VAL A 63 -18.50 -7.92 -6.43
C VAL A 63 -19.15 -9.17 -5.86
N PRO A 64 -19.59 -10.12 -6.69
CA PRO A 64 -20.05 -11.40 -6.20
C PRO A 64 -18.88 -12.21 -5.66
N VAL A 65 -19.00 -12.70 -4.46
CA VAL A 65 -18.03 -13.56 -3.78
C VAL A 65 -18.72 -14.83 -3.34
N ILE A 66 -18.04 -15.95 -3.50
CA ILE A 66 -18.51 -17.23 -2.97
C ILE A 66 -17.98 -17.31 -1.54
N ASN A 67 -18.88 -17.52 -0.59
CA ASN A 67 -18.49 -17.80 0.77
C ASN A 67 -17.78 -19.15 0.83
N TYR A 68 -16.56 -19.14 1.34
CA TYR A 68 -15.84 -20.37 1.62
C TYR A 68 -16.24 -20.84 3.02
N ASP A 69 -17.03 -21.91 3.11
CA ASP A 69 -17.33 -22.57 4.38
C ASP A 69 -16.33 -23.70 4.58
N GLU A 70 -15.47 -23.57 5.57
CA GLU A 70 -14.52 -24.63 5.95
C GLU A 70 -15.18 -25.78 6.73
N ASN A 71 -16.44 -25.63 7.12
CA ASN A 71 -17.15 -26.61 7.96
C ASN A 71 -17.84 -27.73 7.14
N VAL A 72 -17.13 -28.28 6.17
CA VAL A 72 -17.62 -29.48 5.48
C VAL A 72 -17.69 -30.64 6.46
N GLN A 73 -18.90 -31.11 6.76
CA GLN A 73 -19.09 -32.26 7.68
C GLN A 73 -18.73 -33.56 6.96
N VAL A 74 -17.63 -34.15 7.37
CA VAL A 74 -17.25 -35.49 6.92
C VAL A 74 -17.95 -36.55 7.80
N SER A 75 -18.84 -37.37 7.22
CA SER A 75 -19.48 -38.50 7.91
C SER A 75 -18.57 -39.71 7.89
N ASN A 76 -18.39 -40.34 9.05
CA ASN A 76 -17.68 -41.60 9.17
C ASN A 76 -18.55 -42.82 8.82
N VAL A 77 -19.82 -42.61 8.45
CA VAL A 77 -20.78 -43.66 8.10
C VAL A 77 -21.16 -43.48 6.62
N ARG A 78 -21.19 -44.62 5.89
CA ARG A 78 -21.73 -44.64 4.53
C ARG A 78 -23.22 -44.36 4.59
N SER A 79 -23.62 -43.19 4.11
CA SER A 79 -25.02 -42.80 3.98
C SER A 79 -25.38 -42.68 2.50
N CYS A 80 -26.59 -43.07 2.14
CA CYS A 80 -27.17 -42.78 0.83
C CYS A 80 -27.64 -41.33 0.71
N VAL A 81 -27.63 -40.57 1.80
CA VAL A 81 -27.93 -39.14 1.83
C VAL A 81 -26.61 -38.39 2.01
N ILE A 82 -26.20 -37.68 0.99
CA ILE A 82 -25.05 -36.79 1.06
C ILE A 82 -25.56 -35.52 1.75
N ALA A 83 -24.84 -35.04 2.77
CA ALA A 83 -25.12 -33.73 3.33
C ALA A 83 -24.93 -32.66 2.23
N ASP A 84 -25.96 -31.85 2.02
CA ASP A 84 -25.91 -30.80 1.05
C ASP A 84 -25.08 -29.66 1.62
N ASP A 85 -24.01 -29.28 0.90
CA ASP A 85 -23.17 -28.14 1.22
C ASP A 85 -23.73 -26.94 0.44
N GLU A 86 -24.58 -26.16 1.07
CA GLU A 86 -25.12 -24.94 0.47
C GLU A 86 -24.05 -23.87 0.38
N ASN A 87 -23.33 -23.82 -0.73
CA ASN A 87 -22.44 -22.70 -1.05
C ASN A 87 -23.26 -21.41 -1.20
N THR A 88 -23.19 -20.54 -0.21
CA THR A 88 -23.82 -19.24 -0.27
C THR A 88 -22.93 -18.22 -0.98
N SER A 89 -23.50 -17.46 -1.90
CA SER A 89 -22.81 -16.33 -2.52
C SER A 89 -23.24 -15.01 -1.86
N ALA A 90 -22.29 -14.13 -1.65
CA ALA A 90 -22.54 -12.79 -1.14
C ALA A 90 -22.13 -11.72 -2.16
N LEU A 91 -22.81 -10.58 -2.13
CA LEU A 91 -22.41 -9.38 -2.87
C LEU A 91 -21.61 -8.47 -1.92
N VAL A 92 -20.30 -8.38 -2.15
CA VAL A 92 -19.46 -7.46 -1.40
C VAL A 92 -19.43 -6.12 -2.10
N THR A 93 -19.71 -5.07 -1.35
CA THR A 93 -19.68 -3.69 -1.87
C THR A 93 -18.28 -3.12 -1.71
N VAL A 94 -17.66 -2.78 -2.82
CA VAL A 94 -16.38 -2.08 -2.87
C VAL A 94 -16.63 -0.59 -3.04
N VAL A 95 -16.04 0.21 -2.16
CA VAL A 95 -16.17 1.68 -2.17
C VAL A 95 -14.94 2.29 -2.81
N TRP A 96 -15.16 3.20 -3.77
CA TRP A 96 -14.09 3.94 -4.41
C TRP A 96 -13.62 5.10 -3.53
N ALA A 97 -12.31 5.19 -3.34
CA ALA A 97 -11.66 6.36 -2.78
C ALA A 97 -11.08 7.20 -3.92
N THR A 98 -11.50 8.46 -4.02
CA THR A 98 -11.00 9.39 -5.02
C THR A 98 -9.82 10.16 -4.47
N TYR A 99 -8.70 10.11 -5.16
CA TYR A 99 -7.53 10.92 -4.90
C TYR A 99 -7.35 11.93 -6.01
N ALA A 100 -7.32 13.20 -5.65
CA ALA A 100 -7.14 14.30 -6.61
C ALA A 100 -6.10 15.29 -6.09
N ILE A 101 -5.22 15.73 -6.98
CA ILE A 101 -4.17 16.70 -6.68
C ILE A 101 -3.92 17.55 -7.92
N GLY A 102 -3.36 18.73 -7.74
CA GLY A 102 -3.00 19.58 -8.86
C GLY A 102 -2.04 20.72 -8.48
N PHE A 103 -1.57 21.39 -9.49
CA PHE A 103 -0.77 22.60 -9.33
C PHE A 103 -1.13 23.62 -10.41
N THR A 104 -0.65 24.83 -10.22
CA THR A 104 -0.92 25.95 -11.12
C THR A 104 0.36 26.62 -11.56
N MET A 105 0.35 27.13 -12.79
CA MET A 105 1.43 27.90 -13.39
C MET A 105 0.90 29.25 -13.91
N VAL A 106 1.75 30.26 -13.84
CA VAL A 106 1.47 31.60 -14.40
C VAL A 106 2.60 31.91 -15.37
N PRO A 107 2.42 31.69 -16.68
CA PRO A 107 3.50 31.90 -17.67
C PRO A 107 4.13 33.26 -17.63
N ALA A 108 3.33 34.29 -17.37
CA ALA A 108 3.82 35.69 -17.29
C ALA A 108 4.84 35.92 -16.16
N ALA A 109 4.81 35.10 -15.08
CA ALA A 109 5.74 35.24 -13.97
C ALA A 109 7.19 34.81 -14.34
N TYR A 110 7.37 34.08 -15.43
CA TYR A 110 8.66 33.53 -15.85
C TYR A 110 9.34 34.35 -16.94
N MET A 111 8.70 35.37 -17.48
CA MET A 111 9.23 36.14 -18.61
C MET A 111 10.55 36.88 -18.30
N ASN A 112 10.77 37.24 -17.05
CA ASN A 112 11.98 37.96 -16.59
C ASN A 112 12.63 37.27 -15.38
N ASN A 113 12.45 35.95 -15.21
CA ASN A 113 12.95 35.21 -14.08
C ASN A 113 14.13 34.31 -14.50
N GLU A 114 15.12 34.14 -13.64
CA GLU A 114 16.23 33.19 -13.83
C GLU A 114 15.74 31.76 -13.89
N ILE A 115 14.60 31.46 -13.22
CA ILE A 115 13.98 30.12 -13.23
C ILE A 115 13.11 30.02 -14.48
N SER A 116 13.44 29.09 -15.36
CA SER A 116 12.61 28.79 -16.53
C SER A 116 11.26 28.22 -16.14
N TYR A 117 10.23 28.51 -16.92
CA TYR A 117 8.91 27.91 -16.78
C TYR A 117 8.98 26.39 -16.75
N GLU A 118 9.80 25.81 -17.60
CA GLU A 118 9.96 24.35 -17.75
C GLU A 118 10.55 23.70 -16.51
N HIS A 119 11.57 24.31 -15.93
CA HIS A 119 12.19 23.83 -14.71
C HIS A 119 11.21 23.82 -13.51
N ASP A 120 10.44 24.91 -13.33
CA ASP A 120 9.45 24.96 -12.25
C ASP A 120 8.26 24.01 -12.50
N PHE A 121 7.87 23.82 -13.77
CA PHE A 121 6.87 22.83 -14.15
C PHE A 121 7.30 21.42 -13.73
N LEU A 122 8.53 21.01 -14.07
CA LEU A 122 9.09 19.72 -13.72
C LEU A 122 9.13 19.51 -12.19
N ARG A 123 9.61 20.53 -11.48
CA ARG A 123 9.66 20.49 -10.01
C ARG A 123 8.27 20.33 -9.38
N LYS A 124 7.28 21.07 -9.85
CA LYS A 124 5.89 20.99 -9.37
C LYS A 124 5.25 19.65 -9.73
N MET A 125 5.51 19.15 -10.95
CA MET A 125 5.05 17.84 -11.38
C MET A 125 5.61 16.74 -10.50
N GLU A 126 6.92 16.72 -10.26
CA GLU A 126 7.56 15.73 -9.39
C GLU A 126 7.00 15.76 -7.97
N LYS A 127 6.86 16.95 -7.39
CA LYS A 127 6.25 17.11 -6.06
C LYS A 127 4.82 16.58 -6.01
N THR A 128 4.04 16.83 -7.06
CA THR A 128 2.65 16.40 -7.17
C THR A 128 2.57 14.88 -7.30
N CYS A 129 3.41 14.26 -8.14
CA CYS A 129 3.46 12.82 -8.29
C CYS A 129 3.84 12.12 -6.98
N ARG A 130 4.83 12.64 -6.26
CA ARG A 130 5.24 12.09 -4.96
C ARG A 130 4.12 12.19 -3.92
N ALA A 131 3.45 13.33 -3.85
CA ALA A 131 2.35 13.54 -2.90
C ALA A 131 1.16 12.61 -3.20
N LEU A 132 0.87 12.34 -4.48
CA LEU A 132 -0.17 11.39 -4.86
C LEU A 132 0.24 9.96 -4.52
N ALA A 133 1.47 9.56 -4.83
CA ALA A 133 2.01 8.24 -4.50
C ALA A 133 1.99 7.99 -2.98
N ASP A 134 2.40 8.99 -2.19
CA ASP A 134 2.37 8.92 -0.73
C ASP A 134 0.96 8.67 -0.20
N LYS A 135 -0.03 9.40 -0.71
CA LYS A 135 -1.44 9.22 -0.32
C LYS A 135 -2.00 7.87 -0.72
N LEU A 136 -1.62 7.35 -1.88
CA LEU A 136 -2.01 6.01 -2.31
C LEU A 136 -1.35 4.93 -1.43
N ASP A 137 -0.10 5.10 -1.06
CA ASP A 137 0.60 4.17 -0.17
C ASP A 137 0.01 4.16 1.24
N VAL A 138 -0.33 5.34 1.80
CA VAL A 138 -1.07 5.45 3.07
C VAL A 138 -2.42 4.73 2.98
N GLY A 139 -3.13 4.83 1.87
CA GLY A 139 -4.38 4.10 1.64
C GLY A 139 -4.19 2.58 1.60
N ALA A 140 -3.09 2.12 0.99
CA ALA A 140 -2.73 0.70 0.96
C ALA A 140 -2.43 0.17 2.37
N VAL A 141 -1.64 0.89 3.16
CA VAL A 141 -1.35 0.54 4.57
C VAL A 141 -2.63 0.53 5.42
N ALA A 142 -3.52 1.51 5.23
CA ALA A 142 -4.80 1.55 5.93
C ALA A 142 -5.68 0.34 5.58
N ALA A 143 -5.67 -0.13 4.34
CA ALA A 143 -6.38 -1.33 3.93
C ALA A 143 -5.81 -2.60 4.59
N LEU A 144 -4.48 -2.71 4.73
CA LEU A 144 -3.85 -3.80 5.47
C LEU A 144 -4.22 -3.77 6.96
N GLU A 145 -4.20 -2.58 7.58
CA GLU A 145 -4.56 -2.41 8.98
C GLU A 145 -6.01 -2.79 9.26
N ALA A 146 -6.94 -2.40 8.38
CA ALA A 146 -8.36 -2.67 8.53
C ALA A 146 -8.71 -4.17 8.37
N ASN A 147 -7.91 -4.91 7.60
CA ASN A 147 -8.18 -6.32 7.27
C ASN A 147 -7.18 -7.29 7.92
N LYS A 148 -6.45 -6.86 8.95
CA LYS A 148 -5.58 -7.77 9.70
C LYS A 148 -6.39 -8.89 10.36
N THR A 149 -5.78 -10.06 10.48
CA THR A 149 -6.44 -11.22 11.09
C THR A 149 -6.81 -10.97 12.55
N GLN A 150 -7.96 -11.50 12.95
CA GLN A 150 -8.42 -11.50 14.32
C GLN A 150 -8.23 -12.89 14.97
N VAL A 151 -7.88 -13.89 14.18
CA VAL A 151 -7.77 -15.28 14.61
C VAL A 151 -6.36 -15.78 14.36
N PHE A 152 -5.77 -16.37 15.39
CA PHE A 152 -4.47 -17.02 15.33
C PHE A 152 -4.63 -18.47 15.80
N LYS A 153 -4.40 -19.44 14.92
CA LYS A 153 -4.39 -20.86 15.29
C LYS A 153 -3.18 -21.23 16.15
N THR A 154 -2.08 -20.52 15.98
CA THR A 154 -0.88 -20.59 16.81
C THR A 154 -0.16 -19.26 16.84
N LEU A 155 0.45 -18.95 17.96
CA LEU A 155 1.31 -17.78 18.12
C LEU A 155 2.74 -18.17 18.48
N LEU A 156 3.03 -19.48 18.56
CA LEU A 156 4.32 -19.98 19.04
C LEU A 156 4.66 -19.36 20.41
N ASN A 157 5.77 -18.61 20.47
CA ASN A 157 6.25 -17.96 21.70
C ASN A 157 5.85 -16.47 21.80
N TYR A 158 4.96 -16.00 20.91
CA TYR A 158 4.52 -14.60 20.89
C TYR A 158 3.19 -14.44 21.62
N THR A 159 2.90 -13.20 22.00
CA THR A 159 1.62 -12.81 22.59
C THR A 159 0.82 -11.97 21.61
N GLU A 160 -0.48 -11.92 21.78
CA GLU A 160 -1.39 -11.10 21.01
C GLU A 160 -1.98 -9.99 21.88
N THR A 161 -2.08 -8.79 21.32
CA THR A 161 -2.83 -7.71 21.90
C THR A 161 -3.50 -6.89 20.80
N GLY A 162 -4.83 -6.81 20.81
CA GLY A 162 -5.58 -6.04 19.81
C GLY A 162 -5.43 -6.55 18.37
N ASN A 163 -5.40 -7.86 18.17
CA ASN A 163 -5.19 -8.53 16.89
C ASN A 163 -3.81 -8.23 16.25
N VAL A 164 -2.80 -7.98 17.10
CA VAL A 164 -1.43 -7.71 16.70
C VAL A 164 -0.48 -8.64 17.45
N VAL A 165 0.41 -9.29 16.73
CA VAL A 165 1.45 -10.13 17.31
C VAL A 165 2.49 -9.24 17.97
N GLN A 166 2.64 -9.37 19.28
CA GLN A 166 3.62 -8.63 20.07
C GLN A 166 4.92 -9.42 20.14
N VAL A 167 5.97 -8.83 19.61
CA VAL A 167 7.29 -9.46 19.51
C VAL A 167 8.24 -8.83 20.52
N PRO A 168 8.73 -9.61 21.50
CA PRO A 168 9.77 -9.11 22.42
C PRO A 168 11.04 -8.73 21.65
N THR A 169 11.77 -7.73 22.13
CA THR A 169 13.02 -7.26 21.49
C THR A 169 14.05 -8.38 21.29
N GLN A 170 14.11 -9.34 22.21
CA GLN A 170 15.04 -10.46 22.15
C GLN A 170 14.73 -11.43 21.00
N MET A 171 13.46 -11.52 20.60
CA MET A 171 12.96 -12.39 19.54
C MET A 171 12.73 -11.63 18.21
N ALA A 172 13.23 -10.41 18.11
CA ALA A 172 12.99 -9.55 16.96
C ALA A 172 13.48 -10.14 15.62
N THR A 173 14.52 -10.95 15.63
CA THR A 173 15.05 -11.64 14.44
C THR A 173 14.35 -12.97 14.18
N GLU A 174 13.86 -13.63 15.23
CA GLU A 174 13.24 -14.95 15.15
C GLU A 174 11.87 -14.86 14.49
N ILE A 175 11.12 -13.78 14.71
CA ILE A 175 9.80 -13.58 14.11
C ILE A 175 9.82 -13.69 12.58
N LEU A 176 10.91 -13.31 11.94
CA LEU A 176 11.05 -13.41 10.48
C LEU A 176 11.12 -14.87 10.01
N GLY A 177 11.58 -15.80 10.83
CA GLY A 177 11.50 -17.24 10.60
C GLY A 177 10.15 -17.81 10.98
N ASP A 178 9.63 -17.39 12.13
CA ASP A 178 8.41 -17.97 12.75
C ASP A 178 7.11 -17.53 12.06
N ILE A 179 7.14 -16.47 11.27
CA ILE A 179 5.94 -16.01 10.54
C ILE A 179 5.43 -17.05 9.54
N ASN A 180 6.31 -17.86 8.93
CA ASN A 180 5.91 -18.92 8.01
C ASN A 180 5.12 -20.03 8.72
N PRO A 181 5.58 -20.64 9.83
CA PRO A 181 4.78 -21.56 10.60
C PRO A 181 3.43 -21.01 11.08
N ILE A 182 3.39 -19.72 11.47
CA ILE A 182 2.13 -19.08 11.89
C ILE A 182 1.16 -18.98 10.72
N MET A 183 1.63 -18.55 9.54
CA MET A 183 0.81 -18.47 8.32
C MET A 183 0.33 -19.87 7.88
N ARG A 184 1.22 -20.87 7.90
CA ARG A 184 0.83 -22.27 7.57
C ARG A 184 -0.21 -22.83 8.52
N ALA A 185 -0.12 -22.53 9.81
CA ALA A 185 -1.14 -22.94 10.78
C ALA A 185 -2.51 -22.32 10.46
N ASN A 186 -2.52 -21.13 9.86
CA ASN A 186 -3.72 -20.48 9.36
C ASN A 186 -4.14 -20.92 7.94
N CYS A 187 -3.51 -21.98 7.39
CA CYS A 187 -3.77 -22.56 6.07
C CYS A 187 -3.40 -21.65 4.89
N TYR A 188 -2.47 -20.71 5.05
CA TYR A 188 -1.93 -19.89 3.98
C TYR A 188 -0.63 -20.44 3.40
N PRO A 189 -0.29 -20.10 2.14
CA PRO A 189 0.93 -20.56 1.46
C PRO A 189 2.19 -20.04 2.15
N GLU A 190 3.32 -20.68 1.87
CA GLU A 190 4.63 -20.35 2.43
C GLU A 190 5.27 -19.09 1.80
N TYR A 191 4.79 -18.66 0.64
CA TYR A 191 5.28 -17.45 -0.01
C TYR A 191 4.58 -16.22 0.58
N ILE A 192 5.37 -15.38 1.24
CA ILE A 192 4.85 -14.27 2.05
C ILE A 192 5.50 -12.96 1.63
N HIS A 193 4.69 -11.93 1.53
CA HIS A 193 5.16 -10.56 1.37
C HIS A 193 5.17 -9.86 2.72
N ILE A 194 6.27 -9.19 3.04
CA ILE A 194 6.42 -8.42 4.27
C ILE A 194 6.45 -6.95 3.90
N ILE A 195 5.45 -6.21 4.33
CA ILE A 195 5.37 -4.77 4.21
C ILE A 195 5.83 -4.17 5.54
N ALA A 196 6.94 -3.44 5.53
CA ALA A 196 7.60 -3.05 6.77
C ALA A 196 8.21 -1.66 6.72
N ASN A 197 8.45 -1.12 7.91
CA ASN A 197 9.14 0.16 8.09
C ASN A 197 10.66 -0.02 8.29
N ALA A 198 11.36 1.10 8.52
CA ALA A 198 12.81 1.15 8.70
C ALA A 198 13.33 0.28 9.85
N GLY A 199 12.54 0.11 10.91
CA GLY A 199 12.93 -0.69 12.05
C GLY A 199 13.10 -2.17 11.68
N VAL A 200 12.13 -2.71 10.97
CA VAL A 200 12.16 -4.10 10.49
C VAL A 200 13.16 -4.26 9.34
N ASP A 201 13.25 -3.29 8.42
CA ASP A 201 14.26 -3.32 7.34
C ASP A 201 15.68 -3.46 7.91
N SER A 202 15.99 -2.74 9.00
CA SER A 202 17.29 -2.86 9.66
C SER A 202 17.58 -4.25 10.21
N LEU A 203 16.57 -4.98 10.69
CA LEU A 203 16.70 -6.35 11.16
C LEU A 203 16.93 -7.32 10.01
N ILE A 204 16.15 -7.17 8.95
CA ILE A 204 16.29 -8.00 7.74
C ILE A 204 17.67 -7.81 7.12
N ARG A 205 18.18 -6.57 7.04
CA ARG A 205 19.56 -6.32 6.54
C ARG A 205 20.64 -7.00 7.36
N LYS A 206 20.46 -7.10 8.68
CA LYS A 206 21.37 -7.86 9.55
C LYS A 206 21.32 -9.36 9.28
N LEU A 207 20.15 -9.90 8.99
CA LEU A 207 19.95 -11.30 8.61
C LEU A 207 20.41 -11.58 7.17
N ALA A 208 20.31 -10.59 6.29
CA ALA A 208 20.66 -10.70 4.88
C ALA A 208 22.16 -10.87 4.60
N GLN A 209 22.99 -10.77 5.59
CA GLN A 209 24.39 -11.29 5.48
C GLN A 209 24.40 -12.77 5.07
N HIS A 210 23.28 -13.45 5.19
CA HIS A 210 23.05 -14.85 4.81
C HIS A 210 21.99 -15.02 3.70
N GLY A 211 21.43 -13.93 3.15
CA GLY A 211 20.39 -13.95 2.13
C GLY A 211 20.86 -13.52 0.74
N VAL A 212 20.05 -13.78 -0.28
CA VAL A 212 20.29 -13.34 -1.66
C VAL A 212 19.58 -12.01 -1.90
N TYR A 213 20.38 -10.97 -2.15
CA TYR A 213 19.84 -9.71 -2.65
C TYR A 213 19.64 -9.80 -4.16
N ASN A 214 18.41 -9.62 -4.60
CA ASN A 214 18.09 -9.56 -6.03
C ASN A 214 18.38 -8.15 -6.57
N ASP A 215 19.51 -8.00 -7.26
CA ASP A 215 19.99 -6.71 -7.77
C ASP A 215 19.09 -6.17 -8.91
N VAL A 216 18.40 -7.06 -9.63
CA VAL A 216 17.51 -6.68 -10.75
C VAL A 216 16.25 -5.98 -10.25
N ASN A 217 15.64 -6.49 -9.20
CA ASN A 217 14.40 -5.97 -8.64
C ASN A 217 14.62 -5.05 -7.44
N LYS A 218 15.88 -4.90 -6.99
CA LYS A 218 16.26 -4.16 -5.77
C LYS A 218 15.46 -4.59 -4.52
N ARG A 219 15.06 -5.85 -4.48
CA ARG A 219 14.28 -6.47 -3.41
C ARG A 219 15.13 -7.46 -2.65
N MET A 220 14.86 -7.54 -1.36
CA MET A 220 15.46 -8.55 -0.53
C MET A 220 14.50 -9.74 -0.44
N GLU A 221 14.96 -10.89 -0.88
CA GLU A 221 14.28 -12.17 -0.74
C GLU A 221 15.02 -13.00 0.30
N TYR A 222 14.32 -13.45 1.31
CA TYR A 222 14.85 -14.30 2.36
C TYR A 222 13.82 -15.36 2.72
N ASP A 223 14.16 -16.63 2.59
CA ASP A 223 13.35 -17.75 3.03
C ASP A 223 11.88 -17.65 2.55
N ASN A 224 11.68 -17.55 1.22
CA ASN A 224 10.37 -17.36 0.57
C ASN A 224 9.60 -16.10 1.00
N LYS A 225 10.28 -15.08 1.48
CA LYS A 225 9.72 -13.79 1.86
C LYS A 225 10.27 -12.67 0.99
N VAL A 226 9.39 -11.79 0.55
CA VAL A 226 9.75 -10.57 -0.19
C VAL A 226 9.48 -9.36 0.68
N LEU A 227 10.49 -8.52 0.87
CA LEU A 227 10.35 -7.29 1.64
C LEU A 227 9.94 -6.12 0.75
N HIS A 228 8.90 -5.41 1.17
CA HIS A 228 8.45 -4.14 0.62
C HIS A 228 8.59 -3.07 1.70
N TYR A 229 9.52 -2.16 1.47
CA TYR A 229 9.77 -1.07 2.41
C TYR A 229 8.82 0.10 2.16
N THR A 230 8.24 0.65 3.21
CA THR A 230 7.46 1.87 3.16
C THR A 230 7.67 2.73 4.40
N ASN A 231 7.68 4.06 4.22
CA ASN A 231 7.74 5.02 5.31
C ASN A 231 6.38 5.25 5.99
N ASN A 232 5.30 4.75 5.39
CA ASN A 232 3.93 5.01 5.85
C ASN A 232 3.42 4.00 6.88
N VAL A 233 4.19 2.93 7.14
CA VAL A 233 3.97 2.07 8.31
C VAL A 233 4.61 2.73 9.53
N THR A 234 3.77 3.23 10.43
CA THR A 234 4.20 3.94 11.64
C THR A 234 4.29 3.01 12.83
N ASP A 235 5.29 3.23 13.69
CA ASP A 235 5.42 2.50 14.94
C ASP A 235 4.54 3.12 16.03
N GLU A 236 3.93 2.27 16.85
CA GLU A 236 3.31 2.70 18.08
C GLU A 236 4.38 3.07 19.14
N ALA A 237 3.96 3.83 20.15
CA ALA A 237 4.86 4.23 21.23
C ALA A 237 5.47 3.00 21.93
N GLY A 238 6.80 2.98 22.06
CA GLY A 238 7.53 1.86 22.65
C GLY A 238 7.80 0.68 21.69
N LYS A 239 7.56 0.86 20.39
CA LYS A 239 7.90 -0.10 19.35
C LYS A 239 9.11 0.39 18.54
N MET A 240 9.89 -0.52 18.02
CA MET A 240 11.04 -0.23 17.16
C MET A 240 10.81 -0.63 15.71
N GLY A 241 9.76 -1.37 15.42
CA GLY A 241 9.43 -1.81 14.08
C GLY A 241 8.04 -2.42 14.01
N THR A 242 7.36 -2.14 12.92
CA THR A 242 6.04 -2.68 12.58
C THR A 242 6.08 -3.31 11.21
N MET A 243 5.47 -4.48 11.05
CA MET A 243 5.36 -5.17 9.79
C MET A 243 3.98 -5.80 9.59
N PHE A 244 3.60 -5.90 8.32
CA PHE A 244 2.47 -6.71 7.86
C PHE A 244 3.02 -7.87 7.04
N ALA A 245 2.70 -9.09 7.43
CA ALA A 245 2.95 -10.29 6.64
C ALA A 245 1.67 -10.65 5.89
N VAL A 246 1.76 -10.73 4.58
CA VAL A 246 0.61 -10.95 3.69
C VAL A 246 0.89 -12.15 2.80
N ALA A 247 -0.05 -13.08 2.74
CA ALA A 247 0.03 -14.22 1.84
C ALA A 247 -0.15 -13.79 0.38
N ASP A 248 0.63 -14.38 -0.53
CA ASP A 248 0.58 -14.10 -1.95
C ASP A 248 -0.82 -14.27 -2.54
N GLY A 249 -1.18 -13.43 -3.50
CA GLY A 249 -2.45 -13.51 -4.23
C GLY A 249 -3.70 -12.99 -3.51
N ASN A 250 -3.60 -12.56 -2.24
CA ASN A 250 -4.76 -12.24 -1.42
C ASN A 250 -5.13 -10.76 -1.35
N VAL A 251 -4.39 -9.91 -2.02
CA VAL A 251 -4.66 -8.47 -2.09
C VAL A 251 -4.55 -7.97 -3.52
N GLY A 252 -5.11 -6.80 -3.78
CA GLY A 252 -4.99 -6.16 -5.07
C GLY A 252 -5.57 -4.75 -5.07
N ILE A 253 -5.33 -4.01 -6.14
CA ILE A 253 -5.81 -2.65 -6.33
C ILE A 253 -6.64 -2.55 -7.60
N LEU A 254 -7.84 -2.05 -7.48
CA LEU A 254 -8.66 -1.65 -8.61
C LEU A 254 -8.49 -0.15 -8.82
N THR A 255 -8.35 0.24 -10.07
CA THR A 255 -8.25 1.66 -10.44
C THR A 255 -9.27 1.99 -11.49
N ARG A 256 -9.80 3.18 -11.39
CA ARG A 256 -10.74 3.74 -12.34
C ARG A 256 -10.41 5.20 -12.62
N VAL A 257 -10.52 5.59 -13.88
CA VAL A 257 -10.55 7.00 -14.25
C VAL A 257 -11.95 7.28 -14.78
N ASP A 258 -12.67 8.21 -14.17
CA ASP A 258 -14.04 8.56 -14.58
C ASP A 258 -14.02 9.28 -15.94
N ARG A 259 -14.06 8.48 -17.01
CA ARG A 259 -14.09 8.98 -18.39
C ARG A 259 -15.38 9.73 -18.73
N GLU A 260 -16.48 9.41 -18.06
CA GLU A 260 -17.76 10.09 -18.30
C GLU A 260 -17.78 11.50 -17.69
N ALA A 261 -17.27 11.66 -16.48
CA ALA A 261 -17.05 12.98 -15.91
C ALA A 261 -16.09 13.81 -16.78
N LEU A 262 -15.03 13.15 -17.28
CA LEU A 262 -14.07 13.74 -18.22
C LEU A 262 -14.76 14.20 -19.52
N ARG A 263 -15.73 13.47 -20.05
CA ARG A 263 -16.46 13.81 -21.28
C ARG A 263 -17.50 14.90 -21.06
N ARG A 264 -18.19 14.89 -19.94
CA ARG A 264 -19.27 15.85 -19.62
C ARG A 264 -18.74 17.25 -19.38
N THR A 265 -17.51 17.39 -18.92
CA THR A 265 -16.89 18.69 -18.61
C THR A 265 -16.08 19.26 -19.79
N ARG A 266 -16.26 18.79 -21.00
CA ARG A 266 -15.69 19.44 -22.21
C ARG A 266 -16.30 20.80 -22.49
N ALA A 267 -16.14 21.72 -21.54
CA ALA A 267 -16.24 23.14 -21.82
C ALA A 267 -15.02 23.58 -22.63
N ASN A 268 -15.21 24.57 -23.47
CA ASN A 268 -14.13 25.15 -24.27
C ASN A 268 -12.86 25.38 -23.41
N PHE A 269 -11.68 24.96 -23.90
CA PHE A 269 -10.37 25.11 -23.26
C PHE A 269 -10.00 24.10 -22.16
N HIS A 270 -10.78 23.02 -21.97
CA HIS A 270 -10.41 21.95 -21.07
C HIS A 270 -9.89 20.74 -21.86
N GLU A 271 -8.70 20.28 -21.53
CA GLU A 271 -8.12 19.05 -22.05
C GLU A 271 -8.13 17.97 -20.98
N TRP A 272 -8.56 16.77 -21.38
CA TRP A 272 -8.60 15.60 -20.53
C TRP A 272 -7.89 14.44 -21.21
N ASP A 273 -7.07 13.74 -20.44
CA ASP A 273 -6.37 12.56 -20.92
C ASP A 273 -6.14 11.57 -19.79
N VAL A 274 -5.75 10.36 -20.13
CA VAL A 274 -5.30 9.36 -19.17
C VAL A 274 -3.80 9.19 -19.34
N VAL A 275 -3.07 9.45 -18.27
CA VAL A 275 -1.61 9.43 -18.26
C VAL A 275 -1.11 8.46 -17.21
N ARG A 276 0.08 7.91 -17.40
CA ARG A 276 0.82 7.23 -16.34
C ARG A 276 1.80 8.23 -15.75
N LEU A 277 1.70 8.43 -14.46
CA LEU A 277 2.59 9.33 -13.74
C LEU A 277 3.86 8.60 -13.32
N PRO A 278 4.99 9.32 -13.20
CA PRO A 278 6.18 8.81 -12.53
C PRO A 278 5.87 8.36 -11.10
N TYR A 279 6.54 7.32 -10.63
CA TYR A 279 6.35 6.68 -9.32
C TYR A 279 5.01 5.97 -9.11
N ILE A 280 4.07 6.08 -10.06
CA ILE A 280 2.75 5.47 -9.96
C ILE A 280 2.50 4.69 -11.25
N ASP A 281 2.60 3.37 -11.22
CA ASP A 281 2.31 2.53 -12.39
C ASP A 281 0.82 2.25 -12.53
N LEU A 282 0.01 3.28 -12.34
CA LEU A 282 -1.44 3.25 -12.48
C LEU A 282 -1.91 4.28 -13.50
N PRO A 283 -3.00 4.02 -14.24
CA PRO A 283 -3.63 5.02 -15.07
C PRO A 283 -4.26 6.12 -14.22
N VAL A 284 -3.86 7.36 -14.46
CA VAL A 284 -4.35 8.55 -13.76
C VAL A 284 -5.00 9.49 -14.75
N GLY A 285 -6.16 10.04 -14.41
CA GLY A 285 -6.82 11.07 -15.22
C GLY A 285 -6.06 12.39 -15.08
N SER A 286 -5.70 13.00 -16.20
CA SER A 286 -5.13 14.34 -16.23
C SER A 286 -6.15 15.35 -16.74
N HIS A 287 -6.16 16.51 -16.13
CA HIS A 287 -7.02 17.62 -16.49
C HIS A 287 -6.18 18.90 -16.62
N TYR A 288 -6.25 19.52 -17.78
CA TYR A 288 -5.60 20.80 -18.04
C TYR A 288 -6.62 21.83 -18.52
N TYR A 289 -6.56 23.02 -17.96
CA TYR A 289 -7.31 24.17 -18.45
C TYR A 289 -6.60 25.47 -18.12
N THR A 290 -6.97 26.51 -18.86
CA THR A 290 -6.49 27.87 -18.64
C THR A 290 -7.65 28.76 -18.18
N ALA A 291 -7.36 29.64 -17.24
CA ALA A 291 -8.30 30.66 -16.82
C ALA A 291 -7.60 32.04 -16.73
N VAL A 292 -8.34 33.08 -17.12
CA VAL A 292 -7.90 34.46 -16.87
C VAL A 292 -8.37 34.80 -15.45
N GLY A 293 -7.45 35.19 -14.59
CA GLY A 293 -7.74 35.48 -13.20
C GLY A 293 -7.07 36.78 -12.72
N ASP A 294 -7.64 37.32 -11.66
CA ASP A 294 -6.98 38.41 -10.94
C ASP A 294 -5.76 37.85 -10.18
N GLN A 295 -4.59 38.25 -10.60
CA GLN A 295 -3.30 37.84 -10.04
C GLN A 295 -2.79 38.80 -8.95
N SER A 296 -3.51 39.88 -8.68
CA SER A 296 -3.09 40.92 -7.72
C SER A 296 -2.87 40.36 -6.32
N ALA A 297 -3.68 39.36 -5.91
CA ALA A 297 -3.56 38.66 -4.62
C ALA A 297 -2.32 37.75 -4.52
N ILE A 298 -1.78 37.28 -5.66
CA ILE A 298 -0.65 36.33 -5.67
C ILE A 298 0.70 37.07 -5.73
N MET A 299 0.74 38.21 -6.42
CA MET A 299 2.01 38.93 -6.70
C MET A 299 2.19 40.21 -5.87
N GLY A 300 1.27 40.52 -4.98
CA GLY A 300 1.28 41.77 -4.19
C GLY A 300 0.79 42.98 -4.95
N ALA A 301 0.43 44.03 -4.22
CA ALA A 301 -0.22 45.26 -4.74
C ALA A 301 0.62 46.07 -5.78
N ALA A 302 1.86 45.68 -6.03
CA ALA A 302 2.76 46.42 -6.95
C ALA A 302 2.62 46.02 -8.44
N THR A 303 1.76 45.03 -8.75
CA THR A 303 1.67 44.46 -10.12
C THR A 303 0.27 44.58 -10.70
N ALA A 304 -0.29 45.79 -10.68
CA ALA A 304 -1.61 46.11 -11.27
C ALA A 304 -1.74 45.69 -12.75
N ASP A 305 -0.62 45.58 -13.46
CA ASP A 305 -0.59 45.22 -14.89
C ASP A 305 -0.80 43.72 -15.17
N LEU A 306 -0.83 42.87 -14.11
CA LEU A 306 -1.00 41.41 -14.25
C LEU A 306 -2.44 40.92 -13.97
N THR A 307 -3.42 41.81 -13.87
CA THR A 307 -4.84 41.47 -13.63
C THR A 307 -5.44 40.58 -14.71
N CYS A 308 -4.85 40.56 -15.90
CA CYS A 308 -5.29 39.73 -17.04
C CYS A 308 -4.34 38.54 -17.32
N ALA A 309 -3.47 38.16 -16.39
CA ALA A 309 -2.54 37.07 -16.62
C ALA A 309 -3.28 35.73 -16.73
N VAL A 310 -2.91 34.95 -17.72
CA VAL A 310 -3.42 33.59 -17.91
C VAL A 310 -2.78 32.70 -16.86
N LYS A 311 -3.62 31.97 -16.15
CA LYS A 311 -3.24 30.94 -15.19
C LYS A 311 -3.55 29.57 -15.77
N GLU A 312 -2.56 28.72 -15.78
CA GLU A 312 -2.68 27.33 -16.21
C GLU A 312 -2.91 26.43 -15.00
N TYR A 313 -3.85 25.51 -15.11
CA TYR A 313 -4.22 24.55 -14.07
C TYR A 313 -3.94 23.14 -14.57
N PHE A 314 -3.18 22.39 -13.80
CA PHE A 314 -2.84 21.00 -14.04
C PHE A 314 -3.40 20.16 -12.89
N GLY A 315 -4.37 19.31 -13.17
CA GLY A 315 -5.01 18.44 -12.21
C GLY A 315 -4.77 16.98 -12.54
N PHE A 316 -4.69 16.14 -11.52
CA PHE A 316 -4.58 14.69 -11.64
C PHE A 316 -5.57 14.06 -10.68
N SER A 317 -6.28 13.03 -11.13
CA SER A 317 -7.22 12.30 -10.29
C SER A 317 -7.28 10.82 -10.64
N VAL A 318 -7.49 10.00 -9.64
CA VAL A 318 -7.68 8.56 -9.78
C VAL A 318 -8.64 8.06 -8.71
N ASP A 319 -9.56 7.19 -9.10
CA ASP A 319 -10.37 6.44 -8.17
C ASP A 319 -9.71 5.09 -7.92
N VAL A 320 -9.55 4.75 -6.67
CA VAL A 320 -8.84 3.55 -6.23
C VAL A 320 -9.71 2.78 -5.24
N ALA A 321 -9.71 1.47 -5.36
CA ALA A 321 -10.26 0.58 -4.36
C ALA A 321 -9.24 -0.51 -4.01
N TYR A 322 -8.86 -0.56 -2.75
CA TYR A 322 -8.00 -1.61 -2.23
C TYR A 322 -8.83 -2.85 -1.93
N MET A 323 -8.46 -3.96 -2.55
CA MET A 323 -9.14 -5.24 -2.39
C MET A 323 -8.30 -6.15 -1.50
N VAL A 324 -8.98 -6.79 -0.56
CA VAL A 324 -8.42 -7.87 0.24
C VAL A 324 -9.33 -9.08 0.08
N ALA A 325 -8.79 -10.28 0.15
CA ALA A 325 -9.57 -11.51 0.09
C ALA A 325 -10.71 -11.45 1.11
N TYR A 326 -11.92 -11.67 0.61
CA TYR A 326 -13.11 -11.61 1.45
C TYR A 326 -13.14 -12.79 2.41
N ASN A 327 -13.40 -12.50 3.67
CA ASN A 327 -13.64 -13.49 4.71
C ASN A 327 -15.05 -13.29 5.26
N SER A 328 -15.92 -14.28 5.06
CA SER A 328 -17.30 -14.22 5.52
C SER A 328 -17.43 -14.30 7.05
N ASN A 329 -16.41 -14.83 7.71
CA ASN A 329 -16.44 -15.06 9.15
C ASN A 329 -15.10 -14.72 9.82
N PRO A 330 -14.76 -13.42 9.90
CA PRO A 330 -13.45 -12.95 10.37
C PRO A 330 -13.17 -13.32 11.85
N ASP A 331 -14.20 -13.65 12.63
CA ASP A 331 -14.06 -14.02 14.03
C ASP A 331 -13.63 -15.49 14.22
N THR A 332 -13.78 -16.33 13.20
CA THR A 332 -13.48 -17.77 13.28
C THR A 332 -12.45 -18.21 12.25
N VAL A 333 -12.38 -17.52 11.11
CA VAL A 333 -11.46 -17.81 10.01
C VAL A 333 -10.39 -16.73 9.94
N ALA A 334 -9.13 -17.15 9.93
CA ALA A 334 -8.01 -16.22 9.86
C ALA A 334 -7.98 -15.48 8.51
N ASN A 335 -7.65 -14.19 8.54
CA ASN A 335 -7.38 -13.39 7.34
C ASN A 335 -5.93 -13.59 6.86
N PRO A 336 -5.63 -13.34 5.58
CA PRO A 336 -4.30 -13.53 5.01
C PRO A 336 -3.27 -12.46 5.43
N ILE A 337 -3.60 -11.58 6.37
CA ILE A 337 -2.79 -10.46 6.81
C ILE A 337 -2.52 -10.57 8.30
N ILE A 338 -1.25 -10.70 8.67
CA ILE A 338 -0.80 -10.70 10.06
C ILE A 338 -0.01 -9.42 10.32
N LYS A 339 -0.43 -8.62 11.30
CA LYS A 339 0.35 -7.49 11.81
C LYS A 339 1.23 -7.96 12.96
N ALA A 340 2.50 -7.60 12.94
CA ALA A 340 3.41 -7.82 14.05
C ALA A 340 4.14 -6.52 14.43
N GLU A 341 4.29 -6.29 15.72
CA GLU A 341 4.96 -5.14 16.29
C GLU A 341 6.10 -5.59 17.20
N ILE A 342 7.29 -5.05 16.94
CA ILE A 342 8.50 -5.39 17.67
C ILE A 342 8.73 -4.35 18.75
N ALA A 343 8.84 -4.79 20.00
CA ALA A 343 9.09 -3.91 21.13
C ALA A 343 10.43 -3.21 21.01
N ALA A 344 10.47 -1.92 21.34
CA ALA A 344 11.71 -1.17 21.43
C ALA A 344 12.58 -1.72 22.56
N ARG A 345 13.88 -1.74 22.32
CA ARG A 345 14.84 -2.15 23.33
C ARG A 345 14.81 -1.16 24.52
N ASN A 346 14.60 -1.67 25.70
CA ASN A 346 14.81 -0.89 26.90
C ASN A 346 16.34 -0.68 27.09
N PRO A 347 16.86 0.55 27.06
CA PRO A 347 18.29 0.80 27.20
C PRO A 347 18.85 0.38 28.57
N ASN A 348 17.99 0.20 29.56
CA ASN A 348 18.34 -0.25 30.90
C ASN A 348 18.30 -1.77 31.09
N GLU A 349 17.84 -2.52 30.08
CA GLU A 349 17.90 -3.97 30.14
C GLU A 349 19.32 -4.45 29.77
N PRO A 350 19.94 -5.26 30.62
CA PRO A 350 21.21 -5.87 30.28
C PRO A 350 21.09 -6.72 29.02
N LEU A 351 22.16 -6.78 28.22
CA LEU A 351 22.29 -7.70 27.11
C LEU A 351 22.34 -9.13 27.65
N GLY A 352 21.21 -9.66 28.07
CA GLY A 352 21.10 -11.01 28.61
C GLY A 352 20.48 -11.94 27.58
N MET A 353 20.86 -13.21 27.65
CA MET A 353 20.22 -14.30 26.92
C MET A 353 18.70 -14.20 27.09
N PRO A 354 17.90 -14.66 26.09
CA PRO A 354 16.46 -14.74 26.24
C PRO A 354 16.15 -15.50 27.51
N VAL A 355 15.58 -14.81 28.49
CA VAL A 355 15.03 -15.47 29.65
C VAL A 355 13.74 -16.09 29.13
N TYR A 356 13.77 -17.36 28.82
CA TYR A 356 12.53 -18.12 28.72
C TYR A 356 11.83 -17.92 30.05
N VAL A 357 10.70 -17.22 30.06
CA VAL A 357 9.83 -17.13 31.24
C VAL A 357 9.19 -18.51 31.42
N THR A 358 9.99 -19.43 31.88
CA THR A 358 9.47 -20.59 32.61
C THR A 358 8.72 -20.02 33.81
N ASN A 359 7.52 -20.51 34.04
CA ASN A 359 6.63 -20.04 35.09
C ASN A 359 7.40 -19.60 36.34
N ALA A 360 7.16 -18.38 36.82
CA ALA A 360 7.82 -17.77 37.97
C ALA A 360 7.76 -18.61 39.28
N SER A 361 7.02 -19.73 39.25
CA SER A 361 6.95 -20.71 40.33
C SER A 361 8.09 -21.72 40.37
N GLU A 362 8.96 -21.79 39.34
CA GLU A 362 10.06 -22.76 39.28
C GLU A 362 11.41 -22.23 39.81
N PHE A 363 11.51 -20.94 40.08
CA PHE A 363 12.69 -20.42 40.77
C PHE A 363 12.46 -20.40 42.27
N PRO A 364 13.16 -21.21 43.05
CA PRO A 364 13.16 -21.03 44.50
C PRO A 364 13.70 -19.63 44.77
N ALA A 365 12.96 -18.89 45.58
CA ALA A 365 13.39 -17.56 46.03
C ALA A 365 14.83 -17.68 46.54
N GLY A 366 15.78 -17.06 45.82
CA GLY A 366 17.18 -17.11 46.15
C GLY A 366 17.35 -16.62 47.59
N GLY A 367 17.81 -17.49 48.45
CA GLY A 367 18.04 -17.19 49.83
C GLY A 367 18.94 -15.97 49.95
N ALA A 368 18.47 -14.96 50.65
CA ALA A 368 19.30 -13.89 51.14
C ALA A 368 20.43 -14.53 52.00
N GLY A 369 21.57 -14.69 51.40
CA GLY A 369 22.80 -15.07 52.12
C GLY A 369 23.27 -13.93 52.93
N ALA A 370 23.47 -14.16 54.20
CA ALA A 370 23.98 -13.29 55.22
C ALA A 370 25.38 -12.74 54.92
#